data_4c10916835042eb37c67fb1545b3f77d
#
_entry.id   4c10916835042eb37c67fb1545b3f77d
#
_cell.length_a   1.000
_cell.length_b   1.000
_cell.length_c   1.000
_cell.angle_alpha   90.00
_cell.angle_beta   90.00
_cell.angle_gamma   90.00
#
_symmetry.space_group_name_H-M   'P 1'
#
loop_
_entity.id
_entity.type
_entity.pdbx_description
1 polymer ?
#
loop_
_entity_poly.entity_id
_entity_poly.type
_entity_poly.pdbx_seq_one_letter_code
_entity_poly.pdbx_strand_id
1 'polypeptide(L)'
;KGLGTSTSAEAREYFKKIQDLTVKFDVDRMTDDSIVLAFDKKKADARKSWLLESTAKDADQLEVPYGDVKQLDITDFVHKDLVNFSLADLKRSIAHVADGLKPSQRKVMYSCFQKNLRDEMKVAQLAAYVAEKSAYHHGEVSLAETIVKLANDYTGSNNINLLEPCGQFGTRLMGGKDASQTRYIFTKLTKEARKLFDPKDDAILNYLDDDGRSIEPDFYMPTLPMVLVNGTEGIGTGFSCYVPPFNPDDIKENIKKILGGEELVPMKPWFRGFKGKVFKDEGGLWVTEGVWRDTGSRLKVTELPPGRWTQDYKEHLDSLTEKKLITSYTNNSTTEDVDFEIFGYSGKDLLKDLKMRKTFHTSNMHLFHPTRGIHK
;
A
#
# COMPACT_ATOMS: atom_id res chain seq x y z
N LYS A 1 -14.79 -5.70 -14.62
CA LYS A 1 -15.15 -4.33 -15.05
C LYS A 1 -16.15 -3.74 -14.09
N GLY A 2 -16.09 -2.43 -13.84
CA GLY A 2 -17.12 -1.74 -13.10
C GLY A 2 -18.48 -1.86 -13.76
N LEU A 3 -19.54 -1.68 -12.98
CA LEU A 3 -20.90 -1.75 -13.50
C LEU A 3 -21.12 -0.63 -14.52
N GLY A 4 -21.65 -0.96 -15.69
CA GLY A 4 -22.15 -0.01 -16.65
C GLY A 4 -23.36 0.76 -16.10
N THR A 5 -23.64 1.91 -16.69
CA THR A 5 -24.88 2.66 -16.40
C THR A 5 -25.98 2.12 -17.27
N SER A 6 -27.11 1.74 -16.68
CA SER A 6 -28.32 1.29 -17.41
C SER A 6 -29.36 2.41 -17.42
N THR A 7 -30.04 2.58 -18.53
CA THR A 7 -31.22 3.45 -18.61
C THR A 7 -32.42 2.78 -17.95
N SER A 8 -33.44 3.56 -17.60
CA SER A 8 -34.70 3.01 -17.05
C SER A 8 -35.39 2.02 -18.00
N ALA A 9 -35.21 2.16 -19.31
CA ALA A 9 -35.76 1.24 -20.29
C ALA A 9 -35.02 -0.12 -20.26
N GLU A 10 -33.70 -0.11 -20.28
CA GLU A 10 -32.85 -1.30 -20.15
C GLU A 10 -33.10 -2.03 -18.82
N ALA A 11 -33.16 -1.28 -17.71
CA ALA A 11 -33.48 -1.88 -16.41
C ALA A 11 -34.83 -2.59 -16.42
N ARG A 12 -35.87 -2.01 -17.04
CA ARG A 12 -37.17 -2.67 -17.19
C ARG A 12 -37.09 -3.97 -18.06
N GLU A 13 -36.25 -3.97 -19.07
CA GLU A 13 -36.02 -5.16 -19.89
C GLU A 13 -35.32 -6.26 -19.07
N TYR A 14 -34.28 -5.93 -18.31
CA TYR A 14 -33.61 -6.89 -17.44
C TYR A 14 -34.56 -7.49 -16.41
N PHE A 15 -35.39 -6.67 -15.76
CA PHE A 15 -36.36 -7.17 -14.79
C PHE A 15 -37.45 -8.01 -15.40
N LYS A 16 -37.85 -7.78 -16.65
CA LYS A 16 -38.78 -8.67 -17.37
C LYS A 16 -38.19 -10.08 -17.63
N LYS A 17 -36.87 -10.13 -17.81
CA LYS A 17 -36.12 -11.36 -18.08
C LYS A 17 -35.32 -11.84 -16.86
N ILE A 18 -35.66 -11.40 -15.65
CA ILE A 18 -34.88 -11.68 -14.47
C ILE A 18 -34.63 -13.16 -14.20
N GLN A 19 -35.66 -14.01 -14.50
CA GLN A 19 -35.53 -15.46 -14.35
C GLN A 19 -34.52 -16.05 -15.33
N ASP A 20 -34.43 -15.48 -16.53
CA ASP A 20 -33.45 -15.90 -17.54
C ASP A 20 -32.05 -15.44 -17.24
N LEU A 21 -31.90 -14.35 -16.48
CA LEU A 21 -30.63 -13.77 -16.07
C LEU A 21 -30.15 -14.29 -14.72
N THR A 22 -30.98 -15.03 -14.00
CA THR A 22 -30.65 -15.58 -12.69
C THR A 22 -29.87 -16.88 -12.83
N VAL A 23 -28.67 -16.92 -12.21
CA VAL A 23 -27.89 -18.14 -12.05
C VAL A 23 -28.10 -18.67 -10.63
N LYS A 24 -28.49 -19.93 -10.50
CA LYS A 24 -28.68 -20.60 -9.20
C LYS A 24 -27.40 -21.32 -8.82
N PHE A 25 -26.99 -21.20 -7.56
CA PHE A 25 -25.91 -22.00 -7.03
C PHE A 25 -26.40 -23.36 -6.58
N ASP A 26 -25.62 -24.39 -6.92
CA ASP A 26 -25.84 -25.76 -6.48
C ASP A 26 -24.74 -26.20 -5.52
N VAL A 27 -25.12 -27.10 -4.62
CA VAL A 27 -24.22 -27.73 -3.64
C VAL A 27 -23.78 -29.07 -4.21
N ASP A 28 -22.47 -29.23 -4.38
CA ASP A 28 -21.81 -30.47 -4.78
C ASP A 28 -21.04 -31.11 -3.62
N ARG A 29 -20.34 -32.22 -3.88
CA ARG A 29 -19.58 -32.94 -2.85
C ARG A 29 -18.38 -32.16 -2.32
N MET A 30 -17.84 -31.21 -3.09
CA MET A 30 -16.64 -30.45 -2.77
C MET A 30 -16.96 -29.04 -2.25
N THR A 31 -18.23 -28.68 -2.16
CA THR A 31 -18.67 -27.34 -1.77
C THR A 31 -18.11 -26.91 -0.42
N ASP A 32 -18.24 -27.77 0.61
CA ASP A 32 -17.77 -27.44 1.95
C ASP A 32 -16.25 -27.24 1.97
N ASP A 33 -15.49 -28.12 1.32
CA ASP A 33 -14.02 -28.01 1.22
C ASP A 33 -13.61 -26.74 0.46
N SER A 34 -14.32 -26.40 -0.61
CA SER A 34 -14.06 -25.19 -1.42
C SER A 34 -14.33 -23.91 -0.63
N ILE A 35 -15.43 -23.87 0.14
CA ILE A 35 -15.75 -22.74 1.02
C ILE A 35 -14.72 -22.63 2.15
N VAL A 36 -14.36 -23.74 2.78
CA VAL A 36 -13.34 -23.78 3.83
C VAL A 36 -11.98 -23.32 3.29
N LEU A 37 -11.59 -23.77 2.09
CA LEU A 37 -10.35 -23.30 1.44
C LEU A 37 -10.38 -21.80 1.21
N ALA A 38 -11.48 -21.26 0.70
CA ALA A 38 -11.58 -19.84 0.36
C ALA A 38 -11.63 -18.94 1.60
N PHE A 39 -12.28 -19.34 2.69
CA PHE A 39 -12.65 -18.42 3.78
C PHE A 39 -12.15 -18.81 5.17
N ASP A 40 -11.81 -20.07 5.46
CA ASP A 40 -11.37 -20.45 6.80
C ASP A 40 -10.01 -19.82 7.13
N LYS A 41 -9.94 -19.13 8.27
CA LYS A 41 -8.72 -18.54 8.82
C LYS A 41 -7.59 -19.56 8.99
N LYS A 42 -7.91 -20.81 9.31
CA LYS A 42 -6.93 -21.89 9.53
C LYS A 42 -6.33 -22.43 8.24
N LYS A 43 -6.91 -22.13 7.08
CA LYS A 43 -6.49 -22.61 5.75
C LYS A 43 -5.65 -21.60 4.97
N ALA A 44 -5.02 -20.64 5.64
CA ALA A 44 -4.26 -19.59 4.98
C ALA A 44 -3.16 -20.11 4.05
N ASP A 45 -2.40 -21.13 4.45
CA ASP A 45 -1.31 -21.68 3.63
C ASP A 45 -1.85 -22.51 2.46
N ALA A 46 -2.90 -23.30 2.66
CA ALA A 46 -3.57 -24.01 1.56
C ALA A 46 -4.15 -23.03 0.52
N ARG A 47 -4.71 -21.90 0.98
CA ARG A 47 -5.19 -20.83 0.10
C ARG A 47 -4.07 -20.21 -0.73
N LYS A 48 -2.89 -19.96 -0.14
CA LYS A 48 -1.72 -19.46 -0.87
C LYS A 48 -1.30 -20.43 -1.97
N SER A 49 -1.20 -21.73 -1.68
CA SER A 49 -0.85 -22.75 -2.66
C SER A 49 -1.88 -22.79 -3.80
N TRP A 50 -3.18 -22.79 -3.48
CA TRP A 50 -4.26 -22.73 -4.45
C TRP A 50 -4.17 -21.51 -5.39
N LEU A 51 -3.90 -20.32 -4.85
CA LEU A 51 -3.75 -19.10 -5.65
C LEU A 51 -2.51 -19.16 -6.54
N LEU A 52 -1.36 -19.66 -6.04
CA LEU A 52 -0.14 -19.82 -6.83
C LEU A 52 -0.32 -20.83 -7.97
N GLU A 53 -0.96 -21.97 -7.71
CA GLU A 53 -1.28 -22.96 -8.73
C GLU A 53 -2.23 -22.40 -9.79
N SER A 54 -3.17 -21.53 -9.37
CA SER A 54 -4.11 -20.90 -10.28
C SER A 54 -3.46 -19.85 -11.19
N THR A 55 -2.35 -19.22 -10.78
CA THR A 55 -1.61 -18.29 -11.66
C THR A 55 -0.95 -18.98 -12.85
N ALA A 56 -0.73 -20.31 -12.77
CA ALA A 56 -0.13 -21.11 -13.85
C ALA A 56 -1.16 -21.64 -14.85
N LYS A 57 -2.46 -21.43 -14.60
CA LYS A 57 -3.54 -21.88 -15.50
C LYS A 57 -3.80 -20.81 -16.57
N ASP A 58 -4.17 -21.28 -17.76
CA ASP A 58 -4.63 -20.39 -18.82
C ASP A 58 -5.92 -19.66 -18.42
N ALA A 59 -6.09 -18.43 -18.89
CA ALA A 59 -7.26 -17.61 -18.55
C ALA A 59 -8.58 -18.33 -18.93
N ASP A 60 -8.61 -19.05 -20.06
CA ASP A 60 -9.78 -19.81 -20.52
C ASP A 60 -10.21 -20.93 -19.55
N GLN A 61 -9.25 -21.50 -18.79
CA GLN A 61 -9.53 -22.54 -17.79
C GLN A 61 -10.19 -21.99 -16.52
N LEU A 62 -10.10 -20.69 -16.32
CA LEU A 62 -10.66 -19.97 -15.17
C LEU A 62 -11.92 -19.18 -15.53
N GLU A 63 -12.41 -19.27 -16.77
CA GLU A 63 -13.57 -18.52 -17.20
C GLU A 63 -14.87 -19.33 -16.96
N VAL A 64 -15.91 -18.65 -16.42
CA VAL A 64 -17.26 -19.18 -16.31
C VAL A 64 -18.09 -18.56 -17.43
N PRO A 65 -18.57 -19.34 -18.41
CA PRO A 65 -19.38 -18.81 -19.51
C PRO A 65 -20.81 -18.49 -19.04
N TYR A 66 -21.00 -17.39 -18.33
CA TYR A 66 -22.30 -17.02 -17.74
C TYR A 66 -23.46 -16.83 -18.74
N GLY A 67 -23.18 -16.64 -20.03
CA GLY A 67 -24.23 -16.36 -21.04
C GLY A 67 -25.35 -17.38 -21.10
N ASP A 68 -25.02 -18.67 -20.98
CA ASP A 68 -25.98 -19.78 -21.08
C ASP A 68 -26.13 -20.58 -19.77
N VAL A 69 -25.41 -20.18 -18.72
CA VAL A 69 -25.40 -20.90 -17.44
C VAL A 69 -26.58 -20.51 -16.58
N LYS A 70 -27.43 -21.48 -16.25
CA LYS A 70 -28.59 -21.33 -15.35
C LYS A 70 -28.32 -21.87 -13.95
N GLN A 71 -27.39 -22.79 -13.84
CA GLN A 71 -26.92 -23.40 -12.58
C GLN A 71 -25.41 -23.44 -12.58
N LEU A 72 -24.81 -23.17 -11.43
CA LEU A 72 -23.36 -23.16 -11.23
C LEU A 72 -23.06 -23.82 -9.88
N ASP A 73 -22.20 -24.82 -9.89
CA ASP A 73 -21.72 -25.43 -8.67
C ASP A 73 -20.89 -24.42 -7.86
N ILE A 74 -21.08 -24.37 -6.55
CA ILE A 74 -20.30 -23.49 -5.67
C ILE A 74 -18.80 -23.78 -5.79
N THR A 75 -18.42 -25.03 -5.98
CA THR A 75 -17.04 -25.44 -6.25
C THR A 75 -16.49 -24.76 -7.49
N ASP A 76 -17.23 -24.79 -8.59
CA ASP A 76 -16.84 -24.13 -9.85
C ASP A 76 -16.75 -22.60 -9.68
N PHE A 77 -17.71 -21.99 -8.99
CA PHE A 77 -17.64 -20.57 -8.66
C PHE A 77 -16.36 -20.21 -7.90
N VAL A 78 -16.00 -20.99 -6.86
CA VAL A 78 -14.79 -20.74 -6.05
C VAL A 78 -13.53 -20.89 -6.90
N HIS A 79 -13.42 -21.97 -7.69
CA HIS A 79 -12.19 -22.31 -8.41
C HIS A 79 -12.03 -21.64 -9.78
N LYS A 80 -13.07 -21.00 -10.31
CA LYS A 80 -13.02 -20.31 -11.61
C LYS A 80 -13.27 -18.82 -11.49
N ASP A 81 -14.31 -18.38 -10.78
CA ASP A 81 -14.70 -16.97 -10.70
C ASP A 81 -14.05 -16.26 -9.49
N LEU A 82 -14.24 -16.78 -8.28
CA LEU A 82 -13.67 -16.20 -7.07
C LEU A 82 -12.13 -16.17 -7.11
N VAL A 83 -11.49 -17.15 -7.72
CA VAL A 83 -10.04 -17.17 -7.90
C VAL A 83 -9.57 -16.01 -8.80
N ASN A 84 -10.28 -15.72 -9.88
CA ASN A 84 -9.96 -14.59 -10.76
C ASN A 84 -10.02 -13.25 -10.03
N PHE A 85 -11.09 -13.05 -9.24
CA PHE A 85 -11.19 -11.89 -8.36
C PHE A 85 -10.00 -11.82 -7.39
N SER A 86 -9.66 -12.95 -6.76
CA SER A 86 -8.56 -13.03 -5.80
C SER A 86 -7.20 -12.70 -6.43
N LEU A 87 -6.93 -13.19 -7.64
CA LEU A 87 -5.70 -12.88 -8.40
C LEU A 87 -5.65 -11.41 -8.81
N ALA A 88 -6.77 -10.85 -9.26
CA ALA A 88 -6.87 -9.42 -9.59
C ALA A 88 -6.66 -8.54 -8.36
N ASP A 89 -7.22 -8.93 -7.20
CA ASP A 89 -7.01 -8.24 -5.92
C ASP A 89 -5.54 -8.28 -5.49
N LEU A 90 -4.87 -9.42 -5.63
CA LEU A 90 -3.43 -9.55 -5.36
C LEU A 90 -2.61 -8.64 -6.27
N LYS A 91 -2.87 -8.66 -7.58
CA LYS A 91 -2.16 -7.82 -8.56
C LYS A 91 -2.29 -6.33 -8.23
N ARG A 92 -3.44 -5.91 -7.75
CA ARG A 92 -3.71 -4.51 -7.34
C ARG A 92 -3.04 -4.14 -6.01
N SER A 93 -2.93 -5.08 -5.08
CA SER A 93 -2.60 -4.81 -3.67
C SER A 93 -1.13 -5.02 -3.33
N ILE A 94 -0.43 -5.91 -4.03
CA ILE A 94 0.97 -6.27 -3.79
C ILE A 94 1.86 -5.55 -4.80
N ALA A 95 2.96 -4.96 -4.31
CA ALA A 95 3.90 -4.23 -5.16
C ALA A 95 4.81 -5.18 -5.97
N HIS A 96 5.38 -4.67 -7.05
CA HIS A 96 6.36 -5.37 -7.86
C HIS A 96 7.77 -5.22 -7.26
N VAL A 97 8.58 -6.30 -7.25
CA VAL A 97 9.92 -6.29 -6.64
C VAL A 97 10.88 -5.33 -7.32
N ALA A 98 10.78 -5.15 -8.63
CA ALA A 98 11.71 -4.31 -9.40
C ALA A 98 11.55 -2.81 -9.08
N ASP A 99 10.32 -2.29 -9.08
CA ASP A 99 10.06 -0.86 -8.90
C ASP A 99 9.41 -0.47 -7.56
N GLY A 100 8.93 -1.45 -6.78
CA GLY A 100 8.24 -1.20 -5.52
C GLY A 100 6.86 -0.56 -5.70
N LEU A 101 6.34 -0.49 -6.92
CA LEU A 101 5.09 0.17 -7.23
C LEU A 101 3.94 -0.84 -7.36
N LYS A 102 2.77 -0.42 -6.92
CA LYS A 102 1.49 -1.05 -7.27
C LYS A 102 1.01 -0.53 -8.63
N PRO A 103 0.13 -1.24 -9.34
CA PRO A 103 -0.33 -0.81 -10.66
C PRO A 103 -0.86 0.63 -10.71
N SER A 104 -1.66 1.05 -9.74
CA SER A 104 -2.16 2.44 -9.68
C SER A 104 -1.04 3.47 -9.54
N GLN A 105 -0.02 3.18 -8.74
CA GLN A 105 1.15 4.06 -8.59
C GLN A 105 1.97 4.11 -9.88
N ARG A 106 2.14 2.96 -10.55
CA ARG A 106 2.86 2.89 -11.84
C ARG A 106 2.14 3.65 -12.95
N LYS A 107 0.81 3.57 -13.00
CA LYS A 107 -0.03 4.38 -13.90
C LYS A 107 0.17 5.89 -13.68
N VAL A 108 0.23 6.33 -12.44
CA VAL A 108 0.52 7.73 -12.10
C VAL A 108 1.90 8.13 -12.61
N MET A 109 2.94 7.35 -12.28
CA MET A 109 4.30 7.67 -12.68
C MET A 109 4.48 7.67 -14.20
N TYR A 110 3.92 6.66 -14.90
CA TYR A 110 3.89 6.59 -16.35
C TYR A 110 3.31 7.87 -16.97
N SER A 111 2.13 8.28 -16.52
CA SER A 111 1.47 9.47 -17.05
C SER A 111 2.25 10.76 -16.76
N CYS A 112 2.87 10.86 -15.59
CA CYS A 112 3.74 11.98 -15.25
C CYS A 112 5.01 12.01 -16.12
N PHE A 113 5.61 10.86 -16.43
CA PHE A 113 6.77 10.75 -17.31
C PHE A 113 6.39 11.09 -18.76
N GLN A 114 5.29 10.56 -19.29
CA GLN A 114 4.79 10.86 -20.63
C GLN A 114 4.49 12.37 -20.81
N LYS A 115 3.96 13.01 -19.76
CA LYS A 115 3.70 14.45 -19.77
C LYS A 115 4.97 15.28 -19.57
N ASN A 116 6.07 14.67 -19.11
CA ASN A 116 7.26 15.38 -18.60
C ASN A 116 6.87 16.47 -17.59
N LEU A 117 6.13 16.07 -16.55
CA LEU A 117 5.44 16.96 -15.62
C LEU A 117 6.45 17.72 -14.74
N ARG A 118 7.02 18.81 -15.28
CA ARG A 118 7.96 19.71 -14.58
C ARG A 118 7.28 20.89 -13.92
N ASP A 119 6.16 21.32 -14.47
CA ASP A 119 5.37 22.42 -13.95
C ASP A 119 4.24 21.91 -13.05
N GLU A 120 3.82 22.73 -12.11
CA GLU A 120 2.77 22.39 -11.18
C GLU A 120 1.43 22.16 -11.88
N MET A 121 0.77 21.05 -11.55
CA MET A 121 -0.55 20.69 -12.03
C MET A 121 -1.46 20.36 -10.86
N LYS A 122 -2.73 20.77 -10.90
CA LYS A 122 -3.72 20.39 -9.87
C LYS A 122 -3.85 18.88 -9.79
N VAL A 123 -3.87 18.34 -8.57
CA VAL A 123 -4.00 16.89 -8.36
C VAL A 123 -5.27 16.33 -9.02
N ALA A 124 -6.39 17.04 -8.94
CA ALA A 124 -7.63 16.62 -9.62
C ALA A 124 -7.48 16.55 -11.15
N GLN A 125 -6.77 17.51 -11.76
CA GLN A 125 -6.49 17.49 -13.21
C GLN A 125 -5.51 16.38 -13.58
N LEU A 126 -4.50 16.14 -12.75
CA LEU A 126 -3.55 15.05 -12.96
C LEU A 126 -4.27 13.69 -12.87
N ALA A 127 -5.17 13.50 -11.92
CA ALA A 127 -5.95 12.26 -11.80
C ALA A 127 -6.77 11.97 -13.08
N ALA A 128 -7.45 12.97 -13.63
CA ALA A 128 -8.18 12.83 -14.89
C ALA A 128 -7.25 12.49 -16.07
N TYR A 129 -6.08 13.16 -16.15
CA TYR A 129 -5.08 12.88 -17.17
C TYR A 129 -4.51 11.45 -17.07
N VAL A 130 -4.21 11.00 -15.86
CA VAL A 130 -3.75 9.62 -15.60
C VAL A 130 -4.82 8.62 -16.01
N ALA A 131 -6.08 8.86 -15.65
CA ALA A 131 -7.19 7.97 -16.00
C ALA A 131 -7.32 7.81 -17.51
N GLU A 132 -7.20 8.89 -18.27
CA GLU A 132 -7.23 8.87 -19.74
C GLU A 132 -6.03 8.13 -20.34
N LYS A 133 -4.79 8.46 -19.88
CA LYS A 133 -3.56 7.97 -20.50
C LYS A 133 -3.23 6.52 -20.18
N SER A 134 -3.67 6.04 -19.03
CA SER A 134 -3.33 4.69 -18.55
C SER A 134 -4.54 3.75 -18.51
N ALA A 135 -5.65 4.10 -19.12
CA ALA A 135 -6.89 3.33 -19.10
C ALA A 135 -7.26 2.88 -17.68
N TYR A 136 -7.35 3.83 -16.75
CA TYR A 136 -7.66 3.54 -15.37
C TYR A 136 -9.17 3.34 -15.17
N HIS A 137 -9.59 2.12 -14.82
CA HIS A 137 -11.01 1.71 -14.75
C HIS A 137 -11.61 1.76 -13.34
N HIS A 138 -10.95 2.44 -12.38
CA HIS A 138 -11.44 2.58 -11.00
C HIS A 138 -11.80 4.03 -10.67
N GLY A 139 -12.34 4.27 -9.46
CA GLY A 139 -12.80 5.60 -9.06
C GLY A 139 -11.66 6.65 -9.00
N GLU A 140 -11.94 7.85 -9.52
CA GLU A 140 -10.99 8.98 -9.56
C GLU A 140 -10.48 9.39 -8.18
N VAL A 141 -11.30 9.25 -7.13
CA VAL A 141 -10.92 9.57 -5.75
C VAL A 141 -9.75 8.70 -5.30
N SER A 142 -9.80 7.39 -5.56
CA SER A 142 -8.71 6.46 -5.21
C SER A 142 -7.41 6.79 -5.95
N LEU A 143 -7.51 7.21 -7.21
CA LEU A 143 -6.36 7.64 -8.01
C LEU A 143 -5.75 8.94 -7.47
N ALA A 144 -6.58 9.91 -7.12
CA ALA A 144 -6.15 11.17 -6.52
C ALA A 144 -5.46 10.94 -5.16
N GLU A 145 -5.99 10.04 -4.32
CA GLU A 145 -5.31 9.62 -3.08
C GLU A 145 -3.96 8.95 -3.35
N THR A 146 -3.84 8.17 -4.41
CA THR A 146 -2.56 7.55 -4.82
C THR A 146 -1.54 8.63 -5.19
N ILE A 147 -1.93 9.67 -5.92
CA ILE A 147 -1.08 10.82 -6.24
C ILE A 147 -0.62 11.53 -4.96
N VAL A 148 -1.55 11.79 -4.03
CA VAL A 148 -1.23 12.43 -2.74
C VAL A 148 -0.21 11.59 -1.97
N LYS A 149 -0.41 10.28 -1.86
CA LYS A 149 0.50 9.37 -1.15
C LYS A 149 1.90 9.30 -1.78
N LEU A 150 2.03 9.41 -3.11
CA LEU A 150 3.35 9.46 -3.79
C LEU A 150 4.12 10.77 -3.52
N ALA A 151 3.42 11.82 -3.14
CA ALA A 151 3.99 13.13 -2.81
C ALA A 151 4.27 13.31 -1.31
N ASN A 152 3.67 12.52 -0.44
CA ASN A 152 3.85 12.66 1.02
C ASN A 152 5.31 12.56 1.42
N ASP A 153 5.75 13.46 2.29
CA ASP A 153 7.15 13.62 2.71
C ASP A 153 7.36 13.71 4.23
N TYR A 154 6.32 13.58 5.04
CA TYR A 154 6.41 13.58 6.51
C TYR A 154 6.97 12.27 7.06
N THR A 155 7.49 12.28 8.30
CA THR A 155 8.03 11.11 9.00
C THR A 155 7.02 9.97 9.07
N GLY A 156 7.40 8.78 8.55
CA GLY A 156 6.52 7.61 8.46
C GLY A 156 5.77 7.49 7.13
N SER A 157 5.99 8.42 6.18
CA SER A 157 5.60 8.31 4.78
C SER A 157 6.78 7.90 3.89
N ASN A 158 6.95 8.48 2.70
CA ASN A 158 8.04 8.12 1.80
C ASN A 158 9.41 8.61 2.32
N ASN A 159 10.44 7.77 2.21
CA ASN A 159 11.82 8.21 2.39
C ASN A 159 12.28 9.08 1.21
N ILE A 160 11.86 8.73 -0.01
CA ILE A 160 12.02 9.56 -1.21
C ILE A 160 10.66 9.67 -1.89
N ASN A 161 10.02 10.83 -1.82
CA ASN A 161 8.79 11.09 -2.55
C ASN A 161 9.10 11.33 -4.05
N LEU A 162 8.27 10.78 -4.92
CA LEU A 162 8.44 10.87 -6.38
C LEU A 162 7.74 12.09 -6.98
N LEU A 163 6.76 12.63 -6.26
CA LEU A 163 6.02 13.84 -6.60
C LEU A 163 6.26 14.90 -5.52
N GLU A 164 6.27 16.18 -5.91
CA GLU A 164 6.40 17.30 -4.97
C GLU A 164 5.04 17.64 -4.36
N PRO A 165 4.93 17.81 -3.02
CA PRO A 165 3.71 18.26 -2.35
C PRO A 165 3.60 19.78 -2.40
N CYS A 166 2.93 20.34 -3.42
CA CYS A 166 2.71 21.78 -3.54
C CYS A 166 1.34 22.15 -2.92
N GLY A 167 1.35 22.49 -1.64
CA GLY A 167 0.17 22.73 -0.81
C GLY A 167 0.05 21.72 0.35
N GLN A 168 -1.14 21.57 0.91
CA GLN A 168 -1.38 20.69 2.06
C GLN A 168 -1.68 19.27 1.59
N PHE A 169 -0.68 18.43 1.55
CA PHE A 169 -0.76 17.01 1.16
C PHE A 169 -0.95 16.06 2.34
N GLY A 170 -1.23 16.61 3.52
CA GLY A 170 -1.32 15.85 4.74
C GLY A 170 -0.02 15.87 5.54
N THR A 171 -0.14 15.60 6.83
CA THR A 171 0.96 15.68 7.77
C THR A 171 1.01 14.46 8.69
N ARG A 172 2.07 14.36 9.48
CA ARG A 172 2.17 13.36 10.55
C ARG A 172 1.13 13.53 11.66
N LEU A 173 0.45 14.68 11.74
CA LEU A 173 -0.62 14.86 12.71
C LEU A 173 -1.71 13.81 12.54
N MET A 174 -2.12 13.56 11.29
CA MET A 174 -3.24 12.66 10.97
C MET A 174 -2.85 11.54 10.00
N GLY A 175 -1.55 11.35 9.74
CA GLY A 175 -1.08 10.34 8.79
C GLY A 175 -1.57 10.58 7.37
N GLY A 176 -1.61 11.85 6.97
CA GLY A 176 -2.03 12.28 5.64
C GLY A 176 -3.54 12.47 5.47
N LYS A 177 -4.38 12.12 6.47
CA LYS A 177 -5.85 12.31 6.40
C LYS A 177 -6.27 13.78 6.42
N ASP A 178 -5.38 14.67 6.82
CA ASP A 178 -5.52 16.12 6.83
C ASP A 178 -5.12 16.78 5.51
N ALA A 179 -4.93 16.01 4.45
CA ALA A 179 -4.72 16.54 3.11
C ALA A 179 -5.93 17.39 2.65
N SER A 180 -5.63 18.51 2.02
CA SER A 180 -6.66 19.34 1.40
C SER A 180 -7.31 18.65 0.21
N GLN A 181 -8.50 19.12 -0.17
CA GLN A 181 -9.17 18.58 -1.35
C GLN A 181 -8.30 18.75 -2.60
N THR A 182 -8.29 17.73 -3.44
CA THR A 182 -7.38 17.60 -4.60
C THR A 182 -7.52 18.70 -5.66
N ARG A 183 -8.60 19.46 -5.65
CA ARG A 183 -8.83 20.65 -6.49
C ARG A 183 -8.05 21.89 -6.04
N TYR A 184 -7.46 21.88 -4.82
CA TYR A 184 -6.74 23.03 -4.25
C TYR A 184 -5.24 22.82 -4.12
N ILE A 185 -4.76 21.60 -4.31
CA ILE A 185 -3.35 21.24 -4.19
C ILE A 185 -2.77 20.88 -5.56
N PHE A 186 -1.47 21.13 -5.71
CA PHE A 186 -0.76 20.94 -6.96
C PHE A 186 0.41 19.99 -6.76
N THR A 187 0.88 19.39 -7.82
CA THR A 187 2.06 18.52 -7.79
C THR A 187 2.81 18.55 -9.12
N LYS A 188 4.04 18.13 -9.06
CA LYS A 188 4.96 17.90 -10.21
C LYS A 188 5.94 16.80 -9.86
N LEU A 189 6.70 16.32 -10.84
CA LEU A 189 7.79 15.37 -10.59
C LEU A 189 8.87 16.03 -9.74
N THR A 190 9.40 15.28 -8.76
CA THR A 190 10.63 15.68 -8.07
C THR A 190 11.83 15.60 -9.01
N LYS A 191 12.90 16.35 -8.69
CA LYS A 191 14.17 16.31 -9.46
C LYS A 191 14.81 14.92 -9.45
N GLU A 192 14.55 14.15 -8.41
CA GLU A 192 15.05 12.79 -8.20
C GLU A 192 14.30 11.75 -9.02
N ALA A 193 13.02 11.98 -9.32
CA ALA A 193 12.17 10.98 -9.99
C ALA A 193 12.77 10.48 -11.31
N ARG A 194 13.23 11.38 -12.20
CA ARG A 194 13.85 10.99 -13.49
C ARG A 194 15.34 10.65 -13.39
N LYS A 195 15.95 10.76 -12.21
CA LYS A 195 17.28 10.17 -11.93
C LYS A 195 17.14 8.74 -11.42
N LEU A 196 16.06 8.45 -10.69
CA LEU A 196 15.72 7.11 -10.23
C LEU A 196 15.17 6.24 -11.37
N PHE A 197 14.34 6.80 -12.23
CA PHE A 197 13.76 6.17 -13.40
C PHE A 197 14.34 6.81 -14.67
N ASP A 198 15.48 6.27 -15.16
CA ASP A 198 16.24 6.88 -16.25
C ASP A 198 15.39 6.88 -17.55
N PRO A 199 15.25 8.04 -18.23
CA PRO A 199 14.53 8.11 -19.51
C PRO A 199 15.08 7.21 -20.60
N LYS A 200 16.35 6.84 -20.54
CA LYS A 200 16.98 5.94 -21.52
C LYS A 200 16.40 4.54 -21.48
N ASP A 201 15.92 4.11 -20.31
CA ASP A 201 15.33 2.78 -20.14
C ASP A 201 13.92 2.71 -20.73
N ASP A 202 13.22 3.85 -20.91
CA ASP A 202 11.85 3.89 -21.43
C ASP A 202 11.69 3.12 -22.76
N ALA A 203 12.73 3.10 -23.60
CA ALA A 203 12.71 2.44 -24.92
C ALA A 203 12.76 0.91 -24.88
N ILE A 204 13.21 0.32 -23.75
CA ILE A 204 13.40 -1.13 -23.60
C ILE A 204 12.39 -1.76 -22.65
N LEU A 205 11.49 -0.97 -22.06
CA LEU A 205 10.46 -1.48 -21.16
C LEU A 205 9.37 -2.22 -21.95
N ASN A 206 8.79 -3.23 -21.31
CA ASN A 206 7.64 -3.96 -21.85
C ASN A 206 6.35 -3.23 -21.46
N TYR A 207 5.73 -2.54 -22.41
CA TYR A 207 4.49 -1.80 -22.18
C TYR A 207 3.27 -2.69 -22.31
N LEU A 208 2.32 -2.52 -21.39
CA LEU A 208 1.04 -3.21 -21.42
C LEU A 208 0.14 -2.61 -22.52
N ASP A 209 -0.82 -3.38 -22.96
CA ASP A 209 -1.84 -2.98 -23.92
C ASP A 209 -3.24 -3.05 -23.28
N ASP A 210 -4.09 -2.07 -23.56
CA ASP A 210 -5.50 -2.05 -23.20
C ASP A 210 -6.33 -1.61 -24.41
N ASP A 211 -7.03 -2.55 -25.02
CA ASP A 211 -7.84 -2.37 -26.22
C ASP A 211 -7.05 -1.71 -27.40
N GLY A 212 -5.81 -2.17 -27.66
CA GLY A 212 -4.93 -1.67 -28.73
C GLY A 212 -4.23 -0.35 -28.39
N ARG A 213 -4.31 0.11 -27.15
CA ARG A 213 -3.62 1.29 -26.64
C ARG A 213 -2.49 0.89 -25.71
N SER A 214 -1.27 1.30 -26.04
CA SER A 214 -0.13 1.15 -25.14
C SER A 214 -0.32 2.00 -23.88
N ILE A 215 -0.16 1.38 -22.72
CA ILE A 215 -0.31 1.98 -21.38
C ILE A 215 0.99 1.85 -20.59
N GLU A 216 0.97 1.86 -19.26
CA GLU A 216 2.17 1.74 -18.43
C GLU A 216 2.93 0.43 -18.68
N PRO A 217 4.26 0.40 -18.40
CA PRO A 217 5.01 -0.85 -18.49
C PRO A 217 4.64 -1.82 -17.38
N ASP A 218 4.95 -3.09 -17.56
CA ASP A 218 4.80 -4.13 -16.53
C ASP A 218 5.49 -3.73 -15.22
N PHE A 219 6.70 -3.21 -15.33
CA PHE A 219 7.48 -2.63 -14.23
C PHE A 219 8.54 -1.68 -14.78
N TYR A 220 9.03 -0.80 -13.92
CA TYR A 220 10.22 0.01 -14.16
C TYR A 220 11.44 -0.63 -13.51
N MET A 221 12.65 -0.23 -13.97
CA MET A 221 13.93 -0.61 -13.36
C MET A 221 14.62 0.62 -12.78
N PRO A 222 14.23 1.08 -11.58
CA PRO A 222 14.85 2.25 -10.97
C PRO A 222 16.30 1.98 -10.56
N THR A 223 17.14 3.01 -10.57
CA THR A 223 18.57 2.94 -10.20
C THR A 223 18.80 2.54 -8.75
N LEU A 224 17.82 2.75 -7.88
CA LEU A 224 17.78 2.21 -6.51
C LEU A 224 16.53 1.35 -6.35
N PRO A 225 16.57 0.24 -5.62
CA PRO A 225 15.41 -0.61 -5.36
C PRO A 225 14.39 0.14 -4.49
N MET A 226 13.45 0.82 -5.14
CA MET A 226 12.46 1.69 -4.48
C MET A 226 11.59 0.92 -3.48
N VAL A 227 11.42 -0.39 -3.68
CA VAL A 227 10.76 -1.27 -2.70
C VAL A 227 11.46 -1.26 -1.34
N LEU A 228 12.78 -1.11 -1.31
CA LEU A 228 13.56 -0.98 -0.07
C LEU A 228 13.66 0.47 0.39
N VAL A 229 13.75 1.43 -0.54
CA VAL A 229 13.84 2.86 -0.20
C VAL A 229 12.61 3.34 0.56
N ASN A 230 11.42 3.12 0.00
CA ASN A 230 10.15 3.60 0.57
C ASN A 230 9.40 2.52 1.36
N GLY A 231 9.82 1.26 1.23
CA GLY A 231 9.04 0.14 1.72
C GLY A 231 7.75 -0.04 0.93
N THR A 232 6.96 -1.02 1.32
CA THR A 232 5.62 -1.22 0.79
C THR A 232 4.78 -2.00 1.79
N GLU A 233 3.49 -1.71 1.82
CA GLU A 233 2.49 -2.46 2.57
C GLU A 233 1.31 -2.76 1.67
N GLY A 234 0.84 -4.01 1.70
CA GLY A 234 -0.29 -4.44 0.92
C GLY A 234 -0.98 -5.63 1.54
N ILE A 235 -2.31 -5.61 1.51
CA ILE A 235 -3.17 -6.70 1.95
C ILE A 235 -4.01 -7.11 0.76
N GLY A 236 -3.84 -8.35 0.32
CA GLY A 236 -4.64 -8.96 -0.73
C GLY A 236 -5.21 -10.29 -0.27
N THR A 237 -5.96 -10.94 -1.11
CA THR A 237 -6.57 -12.24 -0.81
C THR A 237 -5.49 -13.31 -0.59
N GLY A 238 -5.43 -13.89 0.59
CA GLY A 238 -4.47 -14.96 0.95
C GLY A 238 -3.03 -14.49 1.22
N PHE A 239 -2.63 -13.32 0.75
CA PHE A 239 -1.29 -12.76 0.93
C PHE A 239 -1.33 -11.38 1.57
N SER A 240 -0.35 -11.10 2.39
CA SER A 240 -0.03 -9.74 2.82
C SER A 240 1.46 -9.48 2.60
N CYS A 241 1.82 -8.22 2.37
CA CYS A 241 3.18 -7.78 2.24
C CYS A 241 3.45 -6.64 3.20
N TYR A 242 4.59 -6.70 3.87
CA TYR A 242 5.15 -5.55 4.57
C TYR A 242 6.66 -5.54 4.41
N VAL A 243 7.17 -4.61 3.64
CA VAL A 243 8.61 -4.31 3.51
C VAL A 243 8.85 -2.98 4.20
N PRO A 244 9.62 -2.93 5.30
CA PRO A 244 9.97 -1.66 5.93
C PRO A 244 10.90 -0.85 5.02
N PRO A 245 10.89 0.48 5.13
CA PRO A 245 11.84 1.31 4.40
C PRO A 245 13.23 1.26 5.02
N PHE A 246 14.27 1.50 4.19
CA PHE A 246 15.67 1.51 4.56
C PHE A 246 16.34 2.82 4.13
N ASN A 247 17.51 3.11 4.71
CA ASN A 247 18.30 4.29 4.33
C ASN A 247 18.82 4.14 2.89
N PRO A 248 18.53 5.11 2.00
CA PRO A 248 19.02 5.08 0.62
C PRO A 248 20.56 5.03 0.52
N ASP A 249 21.29 5.62 1.48
CA ASP A 249 22.75 5.55 1.50
C ASP A 249 23.27 4.14 1.82
N ASP A 250 22.65 3.44 2.78
CA ASP A 250 23.00 2.05 3.09
C ASP A 250 22.71 1.13 1.89
N ILE A 251 21.60 1.37 1.20
CA ILE A 251 21.23 0.64 -0.03
C ILE A 251 22.30 0.89 -1.12
N LYS A 252 22.68 2.14 -1.35
CA LYS A 252 23.69 2.52 -2.34
C LYS A 252 25.04 1.85 -2.05
N GLU A 253 25.49 1.85 -0.80
CA GLU A 253 26.75 1.18 -0.41
C GLU A 253 26.66 -0.35 -0.62
N ASN A 254 25.54 -0.97 -0.31
CA ASN A 254 25.33 -2.39 -0.62
C ASN A 254 25.31 -2.70 -2.13
N ILE A 255 24.74 -1.83 -2.96
CA ILE A 255 24.81 -1.97 -4.41
C ILE A 255 26.26 -1.90 -4.89
N LYS A 256 27.08 -0.97 -4.40
CA LYS A 256 28.50 -0.90 -4.75
C LYS A 256 29.25 -2.16 -4.34
N LYS A 257 28.94 -2.73 -3.19
CA LYS A 257 29.51 -4.00 -2.72
C LYS A 257 29.16 -5.15 -3.67
N ILE A 258 27.90 -5.28 -4.08
CA ILE A 258 27.48 -6.30 -5.06
C ILE A 258 28.26 -6.16 -6.36
N LEU A 259 28.39 -4.93 -6.88
CA LEU A 259 29.13 -4.66 -8.11
C LEU A 259 30.63 -4.94 -7.96
N GLY A 260 31.18 -4.79 -6.76
CA GLY A 260 32.56 -5.14 -6.42
C GLY A 260 32.78 -6.62 -6.08
N GLY A 261 31.73 -7.47 -6.07
CA GLY A 261 31.81 -8.87 -5.64
C GLY A 261 32.03 -9.06 -4.13
N GLU A 262 31.71 -8.05 -3.33
CA GLU A 262 31.81 -8.08 -1.88
C GLU A 262 30.53 -8.57 -1.20
N GLU A 263 30.62 -9.03 0.04
CA GLU A 263 29.47 -9.43 0.85
C GLU A 263 28.60 -8.23 1.24
N LEU A 264 27.29 -8.46 1.30
CA LEU A 264 26.32 -7.48 1.73
C LEU A 264 26.41 -7.20 3.23
N VAL A 265 26.23 -5.96 3.61
CA VAL A 265 26.11 -5.55 5.01
C VAL A 265 24.63 -5.53 5.40
N PRO A 266 24.24 -6.23 6.50
CA PRO A 266 22.88 -6.20 6.99
C PRO A 266 22.42 -4.75 7.29
N MET A 267 21.28 -4.36 6.73
CA MET A 267 20.67 -3.05 6.95
C MET A 267 19.60 -3.13 8.05
N LYS A 268 19.40 -2.01 8.74
CA LYS A 268 18.27 -1.83 9.66
C LYS A 268 17.21 -0.93 9.03
N PRO A 269 15.92 -1.14 9.30
CA PRO A 269 14.87 -0.24 8.86
C PRO A 269 15.17 1.21 9.29
N TRP A 270 14.85 2.14 8.42
CA TRP A 270 15.09 3.56 8.62
C TRP A 270 13.93 4.39 8.05
N PHE A 271 13.57 5.44 8.76
CA PHE A 271 12.46 6.32 8.40
C PHE A 271 12.97 7.74 8.38
N ARG A 272 12.79 8.45 7.27
CA ARG A 272 13.23 9.85 7.13
C ARG A 272 12.63 10.71 8.24
N GLY A 273 13.52 11.48 8.91
CA GLY A 273 13.12 12.41 9.98
C GLY A 273 12.77 11.75 11.32
N PHE A 274 12.79 10.44 11.45
CA PHE A 274 12.55 9.77 12.73
C PHE A 274 13.72 9.95 13.68
N LYS A 275 13.44 10.51 14.86
CA LYS A 275 14.45 10.85 15.89
C LYS A 275 14.64 9.74 16.95
N GLY A 276 13.80 8.69 16.90
CA GLY A 276 13.81 7.59 17.86
C GLY A 276 14.78 6.47 17.50
N LYS A 277 14.61 5.32 18.14
CA LYS A 277 15.47 4.15 17.97
C LYS A 277 14.81 3.06 17.13
N VAL A 278 15.62 2.37 16.32
CA VAL A 278 15.22 1.15 15.59
C VAL A 278 16.19 0.04 15.95
N PHE A 279 15.68 -1.07 16.47
CA PHE A 279 16.49 -2.21 16.91
C PHE A 279 15.69 -3.52 16.83
N LYS A 280 16.37 -4.66 17.00
CA LYS A 280 15.71 -5.96 17.17
C LYS A 280 15.54 -6.25 18.66
N ASP A 281 14.36 -6.75 19.04
CA ASP A 281 14.15 -7.29 20.39
C ASP A 281 14.74 -8.69 20.54
N GLU A 282 14.64 -9.26 21.74
CA GLU A 282 15.13 -10.61 22.06
C GLU A 282 14.44 -11.71 21.23
N GLY A 283 13.21 -11.47 20.77
CA GLY A 283 12.46 -12.36 19.87
C GLY A 283 12.82 -12.19 18.39
N GLY A 284 13.74 -11.28 18.06
CA GLY A 284 14.17 -11.00 16.68
C GLY A 284 13.20 -10.11 15.90
N LEU A 285 12.19 -9.53 16.54
CA LEU A 285 11.28 -8.57 15.95
C LEU A 285 11.94 -7.20 15.83
N TRP A 286 11.68 -6.50 14.75
CA TRP A 286 12.04 -5.11 14.65
C TRP A 286 11.13 -4.25 15.53
N VAL A 287 11.74 -3.34 16.27
CA VAL A 287 11.07 -2.39 17.17
C VAL A 287 11.47 -0.98 16.77
N THR A 288 10.48 -0.11 16.64
CA THR A 288 10.67 1.34 16.64
C THR A 288 10.26 1.88 18.01
N GLU A 289 11.11 2.66 18.63
CA GLU A 289 10.88 3.29 19.93
C GLU A 289 10.97 4.80 19.78
N GLY A 290 9.90 5.50 20.20
CA GLY A 290 9.87 6.97 20.24
C GLY A 290 10.85 7.56 21.25
N VAL A 291 10.88 8.88 21.34
CA VAL A 291 11.74 9.61 22.29
C VAL A 291 10.90 10.18 23.42
N TRP A 292 11.28 9.84 24.63
CA TRP A 292 10.64 10.36 25.82
C TRP A 292 11.68 10.61 26.92
N ARG A 293 11.34 11.47 27.89
CA ARG A 293 12.17 11.79 29.03
C ARG A 293 11.31 11.97 30.27
N ASP A 294 11.70 11.35 31.37
CA ASP A 294 11.15 11.64 32.70
C ASP A 294 11.91 12.82 33.32
N THR A 295 11.18 13.86 33.72
CA THR A 295 11.73 15.04 34.39
C THR A 295 11.39 15.07 35.89
N GLY A 296 10.86 13.98 36.43
CA GLY A 296 10.39 13.86 37.82
C GLY A 296 8.98 14.39 38.06
N SER A 297 8.64 15.55 37.51
CA SER A 297 7.29 16.15 37.62
C SER A 297 6.38 15.79 36.45
N ARG A 298 6.94 15.41 35.31
CA ARG A 298 6.22 15.11 34.09
C ARG A 298 7.05 14.20 33.17
N LEU A 299 6.34 13.48 32.30
CA LEU A 299 6.95 12.75 31.17
C LEU A 299 6.84 13.64 29.91
N LYS A 300 7.95 13.93 29.29
CA LYS A 300 7.99 14.66 28.00
C LYS A 300 8.21 13.67 26.86
N VAL A 301 7.30 13.65 25.88
CA VAL A 301 7.37 12.84 24.65
C VAL A 301 7.66 13.77 23.48
N THR A 302 8.79 13.55 22.79
CA THR A 302 9.24 14.40 21.67
C THR A 302 9.34 13.64 20.34
N GLU A 303 9.06 12.33 20.34
CA GLU A 303 8.98 11.54 19.12
C GLU A 303 8.09 10.32 19.33
N LEU A 304 7.27 9.98 18.33
CA LEU A 304 6.41 8.80 18.33
C LEU A 304 6.93 7.75 17.32
N PRO A 305 6.69 6.46 17.56
CA PRO A 305 7.01 5.42 16.58
C PRO A 305 6.38 5.71 15.21
N PRO A 306 7.08 5.52 14.07
CA PRO A 306 6.54 5.75 12.73
C PRO A 306 5.22 5.01 12.49
N GLY A 307 4.25 5.71 11.89
CA GLY A 307 2.89 5.21 11.69
C GLY A 307 2.01 5.28 12.94
N ARG A 308 2.48 5.91 14.01
CA ARG A 308 1.65 6.39 15.12
C ARG A 308 1.47 7.90 14.96
N TRP A 309 0.27 8.30 14.61
CA TRP A 309 -0.02 9.69 14.30
C TRP A 309 -0.32 10.50 15.57
N THR A 310 -0.03 11.78 15.53
CA THR A 310 -0.16 12.67 16.70
C THR A 310 -1.61 12.72 17.22
N GLN A 311 -2.59 12.75 16.32
CA GLN A 311 -4.01 12.74 16.70
C GLN A 311 -4.43 11.42 17.35
N ASP A 312 -4.03 10.27 16.78
CA ASP A 312 -4.30 8.96 17.37
C ASP A 312 -3.65 8.82 18.76
N TYR A 313 -2.48 9.44 18.94
CA TYR A 313 -1.80 9.46 20.23
C TYR A 313 -2.50 10.33 21.25
N LYS A 314 -3.03 11.50 20.82
CA LYS A 314 -3.89 12.36 21.66
C LYS A 314 -5.10 11.59 22.15
N GLU A 315 -5.85 10.92 21.26
CA GLU A 315 -7.03 10.11 21.62
C GLU A 315 -6.66 8.98 22.60
N HIS A 316 -5.47 8.40 22.43
CA HIS A 316 -4.95 7.43 23.38
C HIS A 316 -4.72 8.04 24.76
N LEU A 317 -4.12 9.23 24.88
CA LEU A 317 -3.91 9.94 26.15
C LEU A 317 -5.24 10.33 26.81
N ASP A 318 -6.24 10.75 26.02
CA ASP A 318 -7.59 10.96 26.51
C ASP A 318 -8.15 9.70 27.20
N SER A 319 -8.01 8.55 26.55
CA SER A 319 -8.41 7.23 27.15
C SER A 319 -7.61 6.88 28.42
N LEU A 320 -6.34 7.26 28.51
CA LEU A 320 -5.55 7.03 29.74
C LEU A 320 -5.98 7.95 30.88
N THR A 321 -6.40 9.20 30.57
CA THR A 321 -6.95 10.12 31.54
C THR A 321 -8.27 9.62 32.12
N GLU A 322 -9.18 9.13 31.27
CA GLU A 322 -10.43 8.50 31.69
C GLU A 322 -10.19 7.28 32.61
N LYS A 323 -9.18 6.49 32.30
CA LYS A 323 -8.75 5.32 33.11
C LYS A 323 -7.96 5.70 34.36
N LYS A 324 -7.71 6.99 34.59
CA LYS A 324 -6.91 7.52 35.71
C LYS A 324 -5.48 6.96 35.76
N LEU A 325 -4.93 6.56 34.62
CA LEU A 325 -3.53 6.17 34.49
C LEU A 325 -2.60 7.37 34.35
N ILE A 326 -3.12 8.50 33.89
CA ILE A 326 -2.48 9.81 33.91
C ILE A 326 -3.46 10.83 34.49
N THR A 327 -2.94 11.92 35.08
CA THR A 327 -3.79 12.97 35.62
C THR A 327 -4.24 13.93 34.52
N SER A 328 -3.32 14.35 33.66
CA SER A 328 -3.56 15.28 32.55
C SER A 328 -2.39 15.22 31.55
N TYR A 329 -2.55 15.90 30.44
CA TYR A 329 -1.47 16.13 29.49
C TYR A 329 -1.64 17.46 28.77
N THR A 330 -0.55 18.00 28.18
CA THR A 330 -0.56 19.08 27.23
C THR A 330 -0.03 18.62 25.89
N ASN A 331 -0.58 19.14 24.80
CA ASN A 331 -0.13 18.87 23.45
C ASN A 331 0.34 20.15 22.77
N ASN A 332 1.65 20.26 22.57
CA ASN A 332 2.32 21.38 21.89
C ASN A 332 2.86 20.95 20.52
N SER A 333 2.40 19.81 20.00
CA SER A 333 2.87 19.27 18.72
C SER A 333 2.47 20.18 17.56
N THR A 334 3.30 20.22 16.55
CA THR A 334 3.05 20.90 15.27
C THR A 334 2.80 19.87 14.15
N THR A 335 2.67 20.34 12.93
CA THR A 335 2.60 19.46 11.74
C THR A 335 3.85 18.63 11.51
N GLU A 336 4.99 19.06 12.05
CA GLU A 336 6.31 18.43 11.85
C GLU A 336 6.82 17.74 13.13
N ASP A 337 6.65 18.40 14.30
CA ASP A 337 7.23 17.96 15.55
C ASP A 337 6.17 17.43 16.52
N VAL A 338 6.57 16.40 17.26
CA VAL A 338 5.81 15.85 18.38
C VAL A 338 6.28 16.50 19.67
N ASP A 339 5.35 17.01 20.47
CA ASP A 339 5.64 17.55 21.81
C ASP A 339 4.41 17.36 22.73
N PHE A 340 4.49 16.36 23.59
CA PHE A 340 3.52 16.11 24.65
C PHE A 340 4.19 16.18 26.01
N GLU A 341 3.49 16.76 26.98
CA GLU A 341 3.84 16.69 28.40
C GLU A 341 2.71 15.96 29.15
N ILE A 342 3.05 14.90 29.84
CA ILE A 342 2.12 13.99 30.52
C ILE A 342 2.37 14.07 32.01
N PHE A 343 1.32 14.28 32.81
CA PHE A 343 1.38 14.47 34.25
C PHE A 343 0.72 13.32 35.01
N GLY A 344 1.30 12.98 36.18
CA GLY A 344 0.72 12.05 37.12
C GLY A 344 0.57 10.61 36.58
N TYR A 345 1.54 10.15 35.80
CA TYR A 345 1.54 8.78 35.33
C TYR A 345 1.68 7.79 36.50
N SER A 346 0.76 6.84 36.60
CA SER A 346 0.69 5.84 37.68
C SER A 346 0.73 4.38 37.19
N GLY A 347 1.03 4.19 35.91
CA GLY A 347 1.10 2.85 35.29
C GLY A 347 2.36 2.07 35.70
N LYS A 348 2.40 0.79 35.32
CA LYS A 348 3.51 -0.12 35.64
C LYS A 348 4.51 -0.28 34.50
N ASP A 349 4.07 -0.11 33.26
CA ASP A 349 4.89 -0.31 32.05
C ASP A 349 4.71 0.91 31.14
N LEU A 350 5.55 1.91 31.31
CA LEU A 350 5.49 3.16 30.60
C LEU A 350 5.53 2.97 29.08
N LEU A 351 6.41 2.11 28.59
CA LEU A 351 6.59 1.90 27.15
C LEU A 351 5.36 1.28 26.51
N LYS A 352 4.69 0.40 27.19
CA LYS A 352 3.46 -0.25 26.74
C LYS A 352 2.26 0.68 26.92
N ASP A 353 2.10 1.24 28.13
CA ASP A 353 0.95 2.07 28.49
C ASP A 353 0.88 3.33 27.62
N LEU A 354 2.03 4.00 27.40
CA LEU A 354 2.14 5.16 26.52
C LEU A 354 2.41 4.80 25.04
N LYS A 355 2.34 3.49 24.69
CA LYS A 355 2.54 3.03 23.30
C LYS A 355 3.81 3.61 22.66
N MET A 356 4.90 3.72 23.41
CA MET A 356 6.16 4.27 22.92
C MET A 356 6.94 3.32 22.01
N ARG A 357 6.48 2.07 21.88
CA ARG A 357 7.05 1.08 20.96
C ARG A 357 6.02 0.60 19.94
N LYS A 358 6.50 0.30 18.75
CA LYS A 358 5.76 -0.40 17.69
C LYS A 358 6.67 -1.50 17.14
N THR A 359 6.14 -2.73 17.10
CA THR A 359 6.85 -3.90 16.56
C THR A 359 6.34 -4.24 15.16
N PHE A 360 7.21 -4.81 14.34
CA PHE A 360 6.84 -5.34 13.03
C PHE A 360 7.72 -6.52 12.63
N HIS A 361 7.13 -7.39 11.81
CA HIS A 361 7.79 -8.57 11.27
C HIS A 361 8.33 -8.30 9.86
N THR A 362 9.42 -8.96 9.51
CA THR A 362 9.95 -9.02 8.15
C THR A 362 9.75 -10.39 7.51
N SER A 363 8.81 -11.19 8.05
CA SER A 363 8.55 -12.55 7.58
C SER A 363 7.55 -12.63 6.42
N ASN A 364 6.81 -11.57 6.12
CA ASN A 364 5.79 -11.52 5.09
C ASN A 364 6.12 -10.54 3.95
N MET A 365 7.37 -10.50 3.53
CA MET A 365 7.83 -9.71 2.38
C MET A 365 7.48 -10.40 1.06
N HIS A 366 6.19 -10.48 0.72
CA HIS A 366 5.73 -11.07 -0.55
C HIS A 366 5.60 -9.97 -1.60
N LEU A 367 6.21 -10.18 -2.77
CA LEU A 367 6.23 -9.22 -3.87
C LEU A 367 5.96 -9.93 -5.19
N PHE A 368 5.46 -9.21 -6.19
CA PHE A 368 5.41 -9.74 -7.54
C PHE A 368 6.80 -9.77 -8.14
N HIS A 369 7.17 -10.93 -8.68
CA HIS A 369 8.43 -11.13 -9.40
C HIS A 369 8.13 -11.24 -10.91
N PRO A 370 9.00 -10.72 -11.81
CA PRO A 370 8.77 -10.71 -13.26
C PRO A 370 8.43 -12.09 -13.87
N THR A 371 9.00 -13.17 -13.32
CA THR A 371 8.89 -14.52 -13.89
C THR A 371 8.32 -15.57 -12.95
N ARG A 372 8.11 -15.25 -11.66
CA ARG A 372 7.73 -16.24 -10.63
C ARG A 372 6.38 -15.97 -9.97
N GLY A 373 5.65 -14.95 -10.45
CA GLY A 373 4.42 -14.50 -9.77
C GLY A 373 4.73 -13.92 -8.38
N ILE A 374 3.86 -14.20 -7.38
CA ILE A 374 4.11 -13.75 -6.00
C ILE A 374 5.17 -14.62 -5.36
N HIS A 375 6.23 -13.99 -4.92
CA HIS A 375 7.38 -14.62 -4.27
C HIS A 375 7.76 -13.90 -2.98
N LYS A 376 8.32 -14.64 -2.01
CA LYS A 376 8.79 -14.08 -0.73
C LYS A 376 10.24 -13.63 -0.84
#